data_d8c320df3c5a8aa2d36a30efb1a6e82e
#
_entry.id   d8c320df3c5a8aa2d36a30efb1a6e82e
#
_cell.length_a   1.000
_cell.length_b   1.000
_cell.length_c   1.000
_cell.angle_alpha   90.00
_cell.angle_beta   90.00
_cell.angle_gamma   90.00
#
_symmetry.space_group_name_H-M   'P 1'
#
loop_
_entity.id
_entity.type
_entity.pdbx_description
1 polymer ?
#
loop_
_entity_poly.entity_id
_entity_poly.type
_entity_poly.pdbx_seq_one_letter_code
_entity_poly.pdbx_strand_id
1 'polypeptide(L)'
;MKGQLYIDNKDVFTELGVATLQGNYGELMAFPSSKTPDSNDWAEEDGKEFDLSSITLDSREFSLEFGFFSEWKFNDFVALLSDSSYHDFNFPHLGRTFRLRLSSQNSFEMYSNTQRSKFTFANDFPRPDDYVYLEPVNTILLPKGYELDGVDLSAYSVLILKGTNTEILKTPAVKKNLLQNFKRQDGAIYDGEYVKFQTKDVNLKCLMRAPDFETFWRNRDALLHDLTKLSTKTDDEGYKYSDAERIFYCDEWSESYPCYYKSCKTDDFNPLGGIWWEFTLTLVFTCFRLEETDYLLASEVGEFIITEDGEFYIDLN
;
A
#
# COMPACT_ATOMS: atom_id res chain seq x y z
N MET A 1 -28.62 14.59 -1.13
CA MET A 1 -28.18 14.62 -2.54
C MET A 1 -27.64 16.01 -2.91
N LYS A 2 -28.40 17.10 -2.66
CA LYS A 2 -27.91 18.46 -2.87
C LYS A 2 -26.66 18.72 -2.03
N GLY A 3 -25.61 19.29 -2.64
CA GLY A 3 -24.35 19.59 -1.98
C GLY A 3 -23.48 18.39 -1.64
N GLN A 4 -23.73 17.20 -2.20
CA GLN A 4 -22.91 16.01 -1.99
C GLN A 4 -21.69 15.94 -2.90
N LEU A 5 -21.82 16.43 -4.13
CA LEU A 5 -20.77 16.48 -5.13
C LEU A 5 -20.80 17.77 -5.90
N TYR A 6 -19.65 18.42 -5.96
CA TYR A 6 -19.40 19.52 -6.88
C TYR A 6 -18.35 19.09 -7.90
N ILE A 7 -18.63 19.37 -9.18
CA ILE A 7 -17.65 19.22 -10.26
C ILE A 7 -17.37 20.63 -10.78
N ASP A 8 -16.11 21.05 -10.72
CA ASP A 8 -15.67 22.41 -11.11
C ASP A 8 -16.52 23.51 -10.44
N ASN A 9 -16.75 23.35 -9.15
CA ASN A 9 -17.59 24.22 -8.31
C ASN A 9 -19.09 24.25 -8.63
N LYS A 10 -19.59 23.39 -9.52
CA LYS A 10 -21.01 23.26 -9.84
C LYS A 10 -21.63 22.12 -9.04
N ASP A 11 -22.71 22.37 -8.30
CA ASP A 11 -23.49 21.32 -7.63
C ASP A 11 -24.23 20.48 -8.68
N VAL A 12 -23.70 19.29 -8.96
CA VAL A 12 -24.23 18.44 -10.04
C VAL A 12 -25.66 17.96 -9.78
N PHE A 13 -26.10 17.88 -8.53
CA PHE A 13 -27.49 17.56 -8.23
C PHE A 13 -28.43 18.71 -8.55
N THR A 14 -28.07 19.93 -8.17
CA THR A 14 -28.89 21.11 -8.41
C THR A 14 -28.98 21.46 -9.90
N GLU A 15 -27.87 21.32 -10.63
CA GLU A 15 -27.83 21.73 -12.05
C GLU A 15 -28.28 20.62 -13.00
N LEU A 16 -27.92 19.37 -12.71
CA LEU A 16 -28.13 18.25 -13.63
C LEU A 16 -29.01 17.13 -13.05
N GLY A 17 -29.40 17.21 -11.75
CA GLY A 17 -30.15 16.14 -11.10
C GLY A 17 -29.34 14.84 -10.94
N VAL A 18 -28.00 14.97 -10.85
CA VAL A 18 -27.07 13.82 -10.73
C VAL A 18 -26.58 13.69 -9.30
N ALA A 19 -26.57 12.47 -8.79
CA ALA A 19 -25.99 12.18 -7.46
C ALA A 19 -25.13 10.92 -7.53
N THR A 20 -24.05 10.88 -6.74
CA THR A 20 -23.32 9.64 -6.50
C THR A 20 -24.18 8.70 -5.66
N LEU A 21 -24.18 7.42 -6.03
CA LEU A 21 -24.90 6.41 -5.28
C LEU A 21 -24.10 5.96 -4.06
N GLN A 22 -24.79 5.54 -3.02
CA GLN A 22 -24.19 5.12 -1.76
C GLN A 22 -23.34 3.85 -1.97
N GLY A 23 -22.17 3.80 -1.32
CA GLY A 23 -21.27 2.64 -1.36
C GLY A 23 -20.05 2.78 -2.29
N ASN A 24 -19.97 3.85 -3.11
CA ASN A 24 -18.90 4.01 -4.09
C ASN A 24 -17.63 4.73 -3.57
N TYR A 25 -17.62 5.17 -2.31
CA TYR A 25 -16.52 6.00 -1.80
C TYR A 25 -15.29 5.20 -1.34
N GLY A 26 -15.44 3.90 -1.09
CA GLY A 26 -14.34 3.07 -0.60
C GLY A 26 -13.12 3.09 -1.51
N GLU A 27 -13.34 3.05 -2.81
CA GLU A 27 -12.24 3.10 -3.78
C GLU A 27 -11.48 4.43 -3.77
N LEU A 28 -12.10 5.54 -3.35
CA LEU A 28 -11.43 6.82 -3.20
C LEU A 28 -10.42 6.81 -2.04
N MET A 29 -10.60 5.92 -1.07
CA MET A 29 -9.79 5.86 0.14
C MET A 29 -8.47 5.12 -0.07
N ALA A 30 -8.39 4.13 -0.98
CA ALA A 30 -7.19 3.35 -1.18
C ALA A 30 -5.99 4.21 -1.62
N PHE A 31 -4.78 3.76 -1.31
CA PHE A 31 -3.56 4.40 -1.80
C PHE A 31 -3.31 4.06 -3.28
N PRO A 32 -2.66 4.94 -4.05
CA PRO A 32 -2.13 4.59 -5.35
C PRO A 32 -1.06 3.51 -5.21
N SER A 33 -0.97 2.59 -6.16
CA SER A 33 0.09 1.58 -6.17
C SER A 33 1.44 2.20 -6.51
N SER A 34 2.53 1.59 -6.05
CA SER A 34 3.86 1.93 -6.55
C SER A 34 4.06 1.33 -7.95
N LYS A 35 4.80 2.02 -8.79
CA LYS A 35 5.35 1.40 -9.99
C LYS A 35 6.38 0.35 -9.59
N THR A 36 6.47 -0.72 -10.36
CA THR A 36 7.45 -1.78 -10.08
C THR A 36 8.86 -1.22 -10.19
N PRO A 37 9.67 -1.26 -9.13
CA PRO A 37 11.06 -0.82 -9.21
C PRO A 37 11.89 -1.78 -10.07
N ASP A 38 12.96 -1.27 -10.64
CA ASP A 38 13.95 -2.10 -11.30
C ASP A 38 14.59 -3.06 -10.28
N SER A 39 14.95 -4.27 -10.72
CA SER A 39 15.48 -5.28 -9.81
C SER A 39 16.46 -6.22 -10.50
N ASN A 40 17.45 -6.69 -9.74
CA ASN A 40 18.33 -7.79 -10.08
C ASN A 40 17.90 -9.04 -9.32
N ASP A 41 17.93 -10.20 -10.00
CA ASP A 41 17.57 -11.50 -9.42
C ASP A 41 18.77 -12.42 -9.47
N TRP A 42 19.54 -12.45 -8.38
CA TRP A 42 20.72 -13.28 -8.25
C TRP A 42 20.32 -14.70 -7.85
N ALA A 43 20.85 -15.67 -8.57
CA ALA A 43 20.51 -17.09 -8.37
C ALA A 43 20.95 -17.61 -7.00
N GLU A 44 22.06 -17.08 -6.51
CA GLU A 44 22.78 -17.51 -5.32
C GLU A 44 22.28 -16.83 -4.04
N GLU A 45 21.37 -15.85 -4.15
CA GLU A 45 20.88 -15.06 -3.03
C GLU A 45 19.38 -15.23 -2.80
N ASP A 46 18.93 -15.05 -1.56
CA ASP A 46 17.51 -15.01 -1.24
C ASP A 46 16.91 -13.67 -1.66
N GLY A 47 15.67 -13.70 -2.16
CA GLY A 47 14.96 -12.49 -2.58
C GLY A 47 15.46 -11.89 -3.90
N LYS A 48 15.39 -10.57 -4.02
CA LYS A 48 15.87 -9.75 -5.13
C LYS A 48 16.44 -8.44 -4.60
N GLU A 49 17.44 -7.96 -5.27
CA GLU A 49 17.94 -6.60 -5.09
C GLU A 49 17.07 -5.64 -5.88
N PHE A 50 16.41 -4.70 -5.20
CA PHE A 50 15.56 -3.68 -5.81
C PHE A 50 16.23 -2.32 -5.81
N ASP A 51 16.10 -1.59 -6.91
CA ASP A 51 16.46 -0.17 -6.92
C ASP A 51 15.31 0.63 -6.28
N LEU A 52 15.47 0.93 -5.01
CA LEU A 52 14.53 1.74 -4.21
C LEU A 52 14.98 3.19 -4.04
N SER A 53 15.96 3.65 -4.82
CA SER A 53 16.44 5.05 -4.81
C SER A 53 15.34 6.06 -5.14
N SER A 54 14.27 5.60 -5.81
CA SER A 54 13.07 6.39 -6.09
C SER A 54 11.84 5.50 -6.19
N ILE A 55 10.87 5.65 -5.26
CA ILE A 55 9.55 5.06 -5.44
C ILE A 55 8.63 6.08 -6.09
N THR A 56 8.14 5.73 -7.27
CA THR A 56 7.12 6.49 -7.99
C THR A 56 5.77 5.80 -7.85
N LEU A 57 4.72 6.59 -7.64
CA LEU A 57 3.35 6.09 -7.57
C LEU A 57 2.73 6.10 -8.97
N ASP A 58 1.89 5.10 -9.23
CA ASP A 58 1.16 5.00 -10.48
C ASP A 58 -0.13 5.81 -10.44
N SER A 59 -0.66 6.14 -11.62
CA SER A 59 -2.03 6.65 -11.73
C SER A 59 -3.00 5.58 -11.25
N ARG A 60 -4.13 6.03 -10.72
CA ARG A 60 -5.12 5.12 -10.15
C ARG A 60 -6.46 5.27 -10.85
N GLU A 61 -7.00 4.16 -11.34
CA GLU A 61 -8.36 4.11 -11.86
C GLU A 61 -9.33 3.58 -10.79
N PHE A 62 -10.52 4.19 -10.74
CA PHE A 62 -11.62 3.74 -9.90
C PHE A 62 -12.95 4.10 -10.54
N SER A 63 -14.01 3.40 -10.11
CA SER A 63 -15.33 3.58 -10.68
C SER A 63 -16.27 4.25 -9.71
N LEU A 64 -17.02 5.24 -10.20
CA LEU A 64 -18.12 5.86 -9.48
C LEU A 64 -19.45 5.58 -10.20
N GLU A 65 -20.46 5.27 -9.42
CA GLU A 65 -21.82 5.07 -9.93
C GLU A 65 -22.67 6.30 -9.64
N PHE A 66 -23.38 6.77 -10.67
CA PHE A 66 -24.22 7.95 -10.61
C PHE A 66 -25.67 7.58 -10.88
N GLY A 67 -26.56 8.18 -10.09
CA GLY A 67 -27.99 8.18 -10.32
C GLY A 67 -28.44 9.49 -10.96
N PHE A 68 -29.28 9.40 -11.98
CA PHE A 68 -29.86 10.54 -12.70
C PHE A 68 -31.33 10.63 -12.35
N PHE A 69 -31.72 11.71 -11.70
CA PHE A 69 -33.06 11.94 -11.17
C PHE A 69 -33.86 13.00 -11.95
N SER A 70 -33.22 13.60 -12.96
CA SER A 70 -33.84 14.54 -13.92
C SER A 70 -33.93 13.89 -15.27
N GLU A 71 -35.07 14.07 -15.94
CA GLU A 71 -35.23 13.59 -17.31
C GLU A 71 -34.18 14.23 -18.24
N TRP A 72 -33.53 13.37 -19.05
CA TRP A 72 -32.65 13.74 -20.18
C TRP A 72 -31.34 14.49 -19.85
N LYS A 73 -30.93 14.57 -18.60
CA LYS A 73 -29.70 15.24 -18.19
C LYS A 73 -28.43 14.38 -18.30
N PHE A 74 -28.55 13.12 -18.72
CA PHE A 74 -27.40 12.23 -18.90
C PHE A 74 -26.38 12.78 -19.91
N ASN A 75 -26.87 13.24 -21.08
CA ASN A 75 -26.00 13.81 -22.11
C ASN A 75 -25.33 15.10 -21.66
N ASP A 76 -26.02 15.94 -20.89
CA ASP A 76 -25.44 17.16 -20.32
C ASP A 76 -24.33 16.84 -19.32
N PHE A 77 -24.51 15.77 -18.53
CA PHE A 77 -23.48 15.30 -17.61
C PHE A 77 -22.26 14.73 -18.35
N VAL A 78 -22.47 13.92 -19.40
CA VAL A 78 -21.38 13.43 -20.24
C VAL A 78 -20.67 14.58 -20.95
N ALA A 79 -21.40 15.59 -21.42
CA ALA A 79 -20.83 16.80 -22.03
C ALA A 79 -19.97 17.56 -21.02
N LEU A 80 -20.43 17.71 -19.76
CA LEU A 80 -19.63 18.32 -18.69
C LEU A 80 -18.32 17.56 -18.47
N LEU A 81 -18.35 16.21 -18.39
CA LEU A 81 -17.17 15.39 -18.19
C LEU A 81 -16.23 15.36 -19.40
N SER A 82 -16.68 15.82 -20.56
CA SER A 82 -15.94 15.81 -21.82
C SER A 82 -15.43 17.19 -22.25
N ASP A 83 -15.77 18.25 -21.52
CA ASP A 83 -15.40 19.62 -21.90
C ASP A 83 -13.95 19.95 -21.53
N SER A 84 -13.36 19.21 -20.58
CA SER A 84 -11.97 19.30 -20.15
C SER A 84 -11.34 17.93 -19.94
N SER A 85 -9.99 17.87 -19.99
CA SER A 85 -9.27 16.63 -19.69
C SER A 85 -9.34 16.25 -18.23
N TYR A 86 -9.41 17.23 -17.31
CA TYR A 86 -9.47 17.04 -15.87
C TYR A 86 -10.55 17.89 -15.25
N HIS A 87 -11.21 17.34 -14.25
CA HIS A 87 -12.24 18.00 -13.47
C HIS A 87 -11.96 17.88 -11.98
N ASP A 88 -12.28 18.91 -11.21
CA ASP A 88 -12.16 18.91 -9.76
C ASP A 88 -13.45 18.38 -9.12
N PHE A 89 -13.41 17.16 -8.62
CA PHE A 89 -14.50 16.49 -7.91
C PHE A 89 -14.39 16.80 -6.41
N ASN A 90 -15.17 17.72 -5.93
CA ASN A 90 -15.24 18.06 -4.52
C ASN A 90 -16.39 17.31 -3.83
N PHE A 91 -16.05 16.51 -2.83
CA PHE A 91 -16.96 15.78 -1.95
C PHE A 91 -16.97 16.44 -0.57
N PRO A 92 -17.85 17.40 -0.29
CA PRO A 92 -17.83 18.16 0.97
C PRO A 92 -17.97 17.26 2.20
N HIS A 93 -18.76 16.18 2.10
CA HIS A 93 -18.96 15.23 3.18
C HIS A 93 -17.75 14.34 3.46
N LEU A 94 -16.81 14.21 2.50
CA LEU A 94 -15.51 13.57 2.68
C LEU A 94 -14.41 14.56 3.05
N GLY A 95 -14.69 15.88 2.96
CA GLY A 95 -13.71 16.93 3.21
C GLY A 95 -12.55 16.95 2.22
N ARG A 96 -12.74 16.44 0.99
CA ARG A 96 -11.65 16.32 0.00
C ARG A 96 -12.10 16.57 -1.44
N THR A 97 -11.19 17.18 -2.20
CA THR A 97 -11.31 17.36 -3.65
C THR A 97 -10.33 16.43 -4.35
N PHE A 98 -10.79 15.80 -5.43
CA PHE A 98 -9.98 14.94 -6.29
C PHE A 98 -9.97 15.50 -7.70
N ARG A 99 -8.80 15.64 -8.29
CA ARG A 99 -8.64 16.01 -9.68
C ARG A 99 -8.63 14.74 -10.54
N LEU A 100 -9.69 14.57 -11.34
CA LEU A 100 -9.98 13.31 -12.02
C LEU A 100 -10.15 13.53 -13.52
N ARG A 101 -9.78 12.51 -14.28
CA ARG A 101 -9.98 12.40 -15.71
C ARG A 101 -10.96 11.27 -16.01
N LEU A 102 -11.93 11.51 -16.90
CA LEU A 102 -12.81 10.45 -17.40
C LEU A 102 -11.99 9.44 -18.21
N SER A 103 -12.05 8.17 -17.83
CA SER A 103 -11.38 7.05 -18.54
C SER A 103 -12.37 6.27 -19.41
N SER A 104 -13.51 5.88 -18.85
CA SER A 104 -14.53 5.15 -19.58
C SER A 104 -15.91 5.22 -18.93
N GLN A 105 -16.93 4.88 -19.70
CA GLN A 105 -18.27 4.58 -19.20
C GLN A 105 -18.48 3.07 -19.24
N ASN A 106 -18.77 2.45 -18.10
CA ASN A 106 -18.81 0.98 -17.98
C ASN A 106 -20.19 0.40 -18.14
N SER A 107 -21.23 1.10 -17.65
CA SER A 107 -22.61 0.63 -17.72
C SER A 107 -23.58 1.79 -17.80
N PHE A 108 -24.74 1.51 -18.36
CA PHE A 108 -25.87 2.40 -18.36
C PHE A 108 -27.14 1.58 -18.20
N GLU A 109 -27.93 1.90 -17.19
CA GLU A 109 -29.20 1.25 -16.89
C GLU A 109 -30.31 2.29 -16.88
N MET A 110 -31.41 1.98 -17.52
CA MET A 110 -32.58 2.85 -17.58
C MET A 110 -33.76 2.21 -16.85
N TYR A 111 -34.31 2.95 -15.93
CA TYR A 111 -35.56 2.63 -15.23
C TYR A 111 -36.62 3.65 -15.62
N SER A 112 -37.88 3.38 -15.28
CA SER A 112 -39.01 4.25 -15.69
C SER A 112 -38.85 5.73 -15.34
N ASN A 113 -38.22 6.05 -14.21
CA ASN A 113 -38.07 7.43 -13.72
C ASN A 113 -36.66 7.80 -13.30
N THR A 114 -35.70 6.88 -13.41
CA THR A 114 -34.33 7.09 -13.00
C THR A 114 -33.38 6.34 -13.94
N GLN A 115 -32.19 6.85 -14.07
CA GLN A 115 -31.12 6.21 -14.82
C GLN A 115 -29.93 6.02 -13.89
N ARG A 116 -29.14 4.99 -14.15
CA ARG A 116 -27.87 4.74 -13.46
C ARG A 116 -26.78 4.55 -14.49
N SER A 117 -25.61 5.09 -14.19
CA SER A 117 -24.44 4.85 -15.03
C SER A 117 -23.19 4.77 -14.17
N LYS A 118 -22.33 3.84 -14.50
CA LYS A 118 -21.02 3.67 -13.87
C LYS A 118 -19.95 4.21 -14.80
N PHE A 119 -19.15 5.12 -14.28
CA PHE A 119 -18.01 5.72 -14.98
C PHE A 119 -16.72 5.36 -14.27
N THR A 120 -15.67 5.11 -15.05
CA THR A 120 -14.31 4.95 -14.53
C THR A 120 -13.56 6.25 -14.72
N PHE A 121 -12.93 6.69 -13.64
CA PHE A 121 -12.08 7.87 -13.60
C PHE A 121 -10.66 7.48 -13.26
N ALA A 122 -9.71 8.19 -13.84
CA ALA A 122 -8.30 8.10 -13.49
C ALA A 122 -7.90 9.30 -12.62
N ASN A 123 -7.18 9.02 -11.54
CA ASN A 123 -6.46 10.01 -10.77
C ASN A 123 -4.97 9.91 -11.14
N ASP A 124 -4.53 10.84 -11.95
CA ASP A 124 -3.14 10.92 -12.44
C ASP A 124 -2.25 11.74 -11.46
N PHE A 125 -2.82 12.25 -10.37
CA PHE A 125 -2.15 13.03 -9.33
C PHE A 125 -2.17 12.28 -8.00
N PRO A 126 -1.33 11.24 -7.84
CA PRO A 126 -1.35 10.35 -6.68
C PRO A 126 -0.96 11.05 -5.37
N ARG A 127 -0.20 12.15 -5.47
CA ARG A 127 0.13 13.03 -4.35
C ARG A 127 -0.29 14.45 -4.67
N PRO A 128 -0.90 15.18 -3.70
CA PRO A 128 -1.07 16.62 -3.85
C PRO A 128 0.28 17.32 -4.00
N ASP A 129 0.40 18.28 -4.92
CA ASP A 129 1.65 19.02 -5.16
C ASP A 129 2.08 19.84 -3.94
N ASP A 130 1.11 20.23 -3.10
CA ASP A 130 1.27 21.05 -1.89
C ASP A 130 1.18 20.25 -0.59
N TYR A 131 1.37 18.92 -0.65
CA TYR A 131 1.29 18.07 0.54
C TYR A 131 2.34 18.46 1.58
N VAL A 132 1.88 18.80 2.77
CA VAL A 132 2.71 19.03 3.96
C VAL A 132 2.49 17.88 4.92
N TYR A 133 3.58 17.22 5.31
CA TYR A 133 3.51 16.14 6.29
C TYR A 133 2.97 16.64 7.63
N LEU A 134 1.99 15.97 8.14
CA LEU A 134 1.45 16.16 9.48
C LEU A 134 1.60 14.85 10.26
N GLU A 135 2.15 14.95 11.47
CA GLU A 135 2.27 13.80 12.37
C GLU A 135 0.90 13.12 12.55
N PRO A 136 0.81 11.79 12.45
CA PRO A 136 -0.44 11.07 12.68
C PRO A 136 -0.94 11.27 14.11
N VAL A 137 -2.23 11.11 14.31
CA VAL A 137 -2.87 11.26 15.62
C VAL A 137 -3.62 10.00 15.97
N ASN A 138 -3.18 9.31 17.02
CA ASN A 138 -3.92 8.19 17.58
C ASN A 138 -4.95 8.72 18.59
N THR A 139 -6.23 8.70 18.22
CA THR A 139 -7.35 9.10 19.08
C THR A 139 -8.05 7.92 19.75
N ILE A 140 -7.63 6.69 19.48
CA ILE A 140 -8.28 5.46 19.92
C ILE A 140 -7.21 4.53 20.47
N LEU A 141 -7.45 3.96 21.65
CA LEU A 141 -6.56 2.94 22.19
C LEU A 141 -6.65 1.67 21.34
N LEU A 142 -5.57 1.36 20.64
CA LEU A 142 -5.44 0.18 19.79
C LEU A 142 -4.33 -0.74 20.32
N PRO A 143 -4.42 -2.06 20.07
CA PRO A 143 -3.32 -2.97 20.27
C PRO A 143 -2.08 -2.54 19.48
N LYS A 144 -0.93 -2.70 20.08
CA LYS A 144 0.39 -2.49 19.47
C LYS A 144 1.00 -3.82 19.07
N GLY A 145 2.10 -3.77 18.35
CA GLY A 145 2.88 -4.96 18.03
C GLY A 145 3.30 -5.09 16.57
N TYR A 146 2.98 -4.08 15.75
CA TYR A 146 3.44 -4.03 14.36
C TYR A 146 3.98 -2.63 14.09
N GLU A 147 5.23 -2.55 13.71
CA GLU A 147 5.92 -1.28 13.48
C GLU A 147 6.40 -1.13 12.05
N LEU A 148 6.44 0.10 11.57
CA LEU A 148 7.08 0.50 10.34
C LEU A 148 8.18 1.50 10.69
N ASP A 149 9.44 1.15 10.43
CA ASP A 149 10.62 1.95 10.81
C ASP A 149 10.61 2.37 12.30
N GLY A 150 10.19 1.48 13.21
CA GLY A 150 10.10 1.75 14.64
C GLY A 150 8.88 2.57 15.06
N VAL A 151 7.98 2.91 14.15
CA VAL A 151 6.72 3.57 14.47
C VAL A 151 5.60 2.54 14.46
N ASP A 152 4.96 2.33 15.61
CA ASP A 152 3.82 1.40 15.71
C ASP A 152 2.64 1.87 14.85
N LEU A 153 2.03 0.94 14.12
CA LEU A 153 0.92 1.24 13.20
C LEU A 153 -0.30 1.84 13.91
N SER A 154 -0.44 1.61 15.23
CA SER A 154 -1.48 2.25 16.02
C SER A 154 -1.34 3.78 16.09
N ALA A 155 -0.14 4.33 15.85
CA ALA A 155 0.05 5.77 15.74
C ALA A 155 -0.77 6.40 14.61
N TYR A 156 -0.97 5.65 13.52
CA TYR A 156 -1.84 6.02 12.40
C TYR A 156 -3.30 5.61 12.61
N SER A 157 -3.67 5.20 13.83
CA SER A 157 -4.98 4.61 14.15
C SER A 157 -5.28 3.34 13.33
N VAL A 158 -4.25 2.58 12.97
CA VAL A 158 -4.35 1.33 12.21
C VAL A 158 -4.23 0.14 13.15
N LEU A 159 -5.14 -0.81 13.00
CA LEU A 159 -5.17 -2.11 13.65
C LEU A 159 -4.91 -3.19 12.60
N ILE A 160 -4.01 -4.11 12.87
CA ILE A 160 -3.80 -5.30 12.06
C ILE A 160 -4.88 -6.35 12.39
N LEU A 161 -5.52 -6.86 11.35
CA LEU A 161 -6.61 -7.83 11.47
C LEU A 161 -6.09 -9.28 11.37
N LYS A 162 -6.94 -10.20 11.83
CA LYS A 162 -6.67 -11.64 11.81
C LYS A 162 -6.35 -12.14 10.38
N GLY A 163 -5.38 -13.02 10.29
CA GLY A 163 -4.92 -13.63 9.04
C GLY A 163 -3.64 -13.03 8.48
N THR A 164 -3.25 -11.83 8.92
CA THR A 164 -1.98 -11.19 8.54
C THR A 164 -0.77 -12.04 8.97
N ASN A 165 -0.75 -12.57 10.21
CA ASN A 165 0.36 -13.39 10.72
C ASN A 165 0.61 -14.61 9.85
N THR A 166 -0.44 -15.27 9.35
CA THR A 166 -0.30 -16.40 8.44
C THR A 166 0.39 -15.99 7.13
N GLU A 167 0.05 -14.81 6.62
CA GLU A 167 0.70 -14.28 5.41
C GLU A 167 2.18 -13.92 5.68
N ILE A 168 2.50 -13.35 6.83
CA ILE A 168 3.88 -13.01 7.21
C ILE A 168 4.72 -14.28 7.38
N LEU A 169 4.23 -15.30 8.08
CA LEU A 169 4.97 -16.53 8.37
C LEU A 169 5.03 -17.52 7.21
N LYS A 170 4.20 -17.35 6.18
CA LYS A 170 4.18 -18.24 5.03
C LYS A 170 5.50 -18.18 4.27
N THR A 171 6.15 -19.33 4.06
CA THR A 171 7.40 -19.44 3.32
C THR A 171 7.21 -18.99 1.86
N PRO A 172 8.13 -18.17 1.31
CA PRO A 172 8.15 -17.83 -0.10
C PRO A 172 8.37 -19.03 -1.01
N ALA A 173 8.15 -18.84 -2.31
CA ALA A 173 8.47 -19.87 -3.29
C ALA A 173 9.99 -20.05 -3.42
N VAL A 174 10.42 -21.28 -3.65
CA VAL A 174 11.82 -21.60 -3.92
C VAL A 174 12.23 -21.08 -5.31
N LYS A 175 13.43 -20.51 -5.44
CA LYS A 175 14.01 -20.17 -6.75
C LYS A 175 14.34 -21.45 -7.52
N LYS A 176 13.97 -21.48 -8.80
CA LYS A 176 14.18 -22.64 -9.69
C LYS A 176 15.30 -22.40 -10.70
N ASN A 177 16.38 -21.80 -10.24
CA ASN A 177 17.38 -21.24 -11.14
C ASN A 177 18.12 -22.27 -11.98
N LEU A 178 18.38 -23.49 -11.46
CA LEU A 178 19.21 -24.49 -12.10
C LEU A 178 18.46 -25.82 -12.32
N LEU A 179 17.15 -25.73 -12.56
CA LEU A 179 16.33 -26.91 -12.87
C LEU A 179 16.38 -27.22 -14.36
N GLN A 180 17.00 -28.37 -14.73
CA GLN A 180 17.02 -28.84 -16.11
C GLN A 180 16.11 -30.07 -16.24
N ASN A 181 15.18 -29.99 -17.18
CA ASN A 181 14.26 -31.08 -17.50
C ASN A 181 14.51 -31.56 -18.95
N PHE A 182 15.13 -32.72 -19.11
CA PHE A 182 15.45 -33.29 -20.42
C PHE A 182 14.33 -34.21 -20.90
N LYS A 183 13.86 -34.02 -22.14
CA LYS A 183 12.76 -34.81 -22.74
C LYS A 183 13.02 -36.32 -22.81
N ARG A 184 14.26 -36.76 -22.70
CA ARG A 184 14.69 -38.15 -22.84
C ARG A 184 15.21 -38.76 -21.55
N GLN A 185 15.02 -38.08 -20.44
CA GLN A 185 15.46 -38.56 -19.13
C GLN A 185 14.29 -38.43 -18.14
N ASP A 186 14.08 -39.46 -17.33
CA ASP A 186 13.05 -39.39 -16.27
C ASP A 186 13.49 -38.44 -15.17
N GLY A 187 12.53 -37.59 -14.74
CA GLY A 187 12.76 -36.60 -13.72
C GLY A 187 13.46 -35.33 -14.22
N ALA A 188 14.06 -34.58 -13.32
CA ALA A 188 14.79 -33.36 -13.58
C ALA A 188 16.10 -33.31 -12.79
N ILE A 189 17.09 -32.64 -13.32
CA ILE A 189 18.35 -32.35 -12.62
C ILE A 189 18.22 -30.96 -12.01
N TYR A 190 18.37 -30.87 -10.72
CA TYR A 190 18.49 -29.61 -9.97
C TYR A 190 19.95 -29.46 -9.52
N ASP A 191 20.60 -28.44 -10.04
CA ASP A 191 21.99 -28.13 -9.73
C ASP A 191 22.01 -26.91 -8.80
N GLY A 192 21.68 -27.13 -7.54
CA GLY A 192 21.72 -26.14 -6.50
C GLY A 192 22.27 -26.73 -5.22
N GLU A 193 23.39 -26.20 -4.75
CA GLU A 193 23.98 -26.59 -3.49
C GLU A 193 23.09 -26.21 -2.32
N TYR A 194 22.41 -25.06 -2.43
CA TYR A 194 21.51 -24.52 -1.42
C TYR A 194 20.14 -24.12 -1.99
N VAL A 195 19.11 -24.25 -1.15
CA VAL A 195 17.76 -23.77 -1.49
C VAL A 195 17.70 -22.27 -1.24
N LYS A 196 17.37 -21.49 -2.27
CA LYS A 196 17.15 -20.06 -2.20
C LYS A 196 15.68 -19.72 -2.44
N PHE A 197 15.20 -18.64 -1.82
CA PHE A 197 13.82 -18.24 -1.85
C PHE A 197 13.60 -16.99 -2.68
N GLN A 198 12.41 -16.86 -3.25
CA GLN A 198 11.98 -15.66 -3.96
C GLN A 198 11.55 -14.56 -2.97
N THR A 199 11.39 -13.35 -3.47
CA THR A 199 10.68 -12.28 -2.75
C THR A 199 9.24 -12.69 -2.45
N LYS A 200 8.63 -12.03 -1.49
CA LYS A 200 7.30 -12.36 -1.01
C LYS A 200 6.40 -11.12 -0.95
N ASP A 201 5.25 -11.20 -1.59
CA ASP A 201 4.17 -10.26 -1.37
C ASP A 201 3.43 -10.62 -0.08
N VAL A 202 3.37 -9.70 0.86
CA VAL A 202 2.65 -9.86 2.13
C VAL A 202 1.47 -8.93 2.17
N ASN A 203 0.27 -9.51 2.32
CA ASN A 203 -0.99 -8.79 2.37
C ASN A 203 -1.39 -8.56 3.84
N LEU A 204 -1.14 -7.37 4.33
CA LEU A 204 -1.53 -6.96 5.67
C LEU A 204 -3.00 -6.52 5.64
N LYS A 205 -3.86 -7.23 6.36
CA LYS A 205 -5.24 -6.83 6.55
C LYS A 205 -5.32 -5.79 7.65
N CYS A 206 -5.75 -4.61 7.31
CA CYS A 206 -5.71 -3.44 8.17
C CYS A 206 -7.11 -2.85 8.38
N LEU A 207 -7.32 -2.26 9.55
CA LEU A 207 -8.48 -1.45 9.86
C LEU A 207 -8.00 -0.10 10.40
N MET A 208 -8.28 0.99 9.69
CA MET A 208 -8.07 2.34 10.19
C MET A 208 -9.38 2.88 10.78
N ARG A 209 -9.28 3.50 11.95
CA ARG A 209 -10.42 4.14 12.61
C ARG A 209 -10.12 5.60 12.89
N ALA A 210 -11.08 6.47 12.60
CA ALA A 210 -10.97 7.89 12.89
C ALA A 210 -12.33 8.46 13.35
N PRO A 211 -12.34 9.48 14.22
CA PRO A 211 -13.59 10.11 14.66
C PRO A 211 -14.24 10.95 13.55
N ASP A 212 -13.43 11.53 12.66
CA ASP A 212 -13.83 12.44 11.60
C ASP A 212 -12.91 12.34 10.38
N PHE A 213 -13.31 12.98 9.28
CA PHE A 213 -12.56 12.96 8.03
C PHE A 213 -11.24 13.73 8.08
N GLU A 214 -11.12 14.75 8.91
CA GLU A 214 -9.87 15.50 9.07
C GLU A 214 -8.78 14.60 9.65
N THR A 215 -9.08 13.92 10.75
CA THR A 215 -8.19 12.94 11.38
C THR A 215 -7.90 11.75 10.43
N PHE A 216 -8.92 11.27 9.73
CA PHE A 216 -8.77 10.18 8.77
C PHE A 216 -7.77 10.52 7.66
N TRP A 217 -7.95 11.64 6.98
CA TRP A 217 -7.05 12.06 5.90
C TRP A 217 -5.63 12.33 6.40
N ARG A 218 -5.51 12.96 7.57
CA ARG A 218 -4.23 13.20 8.21
C ARG A 218 -3.46 11.89 8.42
N ASN A 219 -4.09 10.89 9.03
CA ASN A 219 -3.47 9.61 9.34
C ASN A 219 -3.20 8.78 8.08
N ARG A 220 -4.16 8.78 7.15
CA ARG A 220 -4.03 8.09 5.86
C ARG A 220 -2.86 8.65 5.05
N ASP A 221 -2.79 9.95 4.91
CA ASP A 221 -1.76 10.59 4.08
C ASP A 221 -0.38 10.52 4.75
N ALA A 222 -0.31 10.56 6.10
CA ALA A 222 0.91 10.33 6.85
C ALA A 222 1.43 8.89 6.63
N LEU A 223 0.54 7.88 6.70
CA LEU A 223 0.92 6.49 6.45
C LEU A 223 1.46 6.31 5.01
N LEU A 224 0.79 6.86 3.99
CA LEU A 224 1.27 6.80 2.61
C LEU A 224 2.63 7.50 2.45
N HIS A 225 2.80 8.66 3.09
CA HIS A 225 4.08 9.37 3.08
C HIS A 225 5.18 8.51 3.68
N ASP A 226 4.95 7.92 4.87
CA ASP A 226 5.97 7.14 5.56
C ASP A 226 6.29 5.82 4.85
N LEU A 227 5.31 5.21 4.17
CA LEU A 227 5.51 4.04 3.30
C LEU A 227 6.38 4.34 2.07
N THR A 228 6.43 5.59 1.62
CA THR A 228 7.01 5.96 0.31
C THR A 228 8.08 7.05 0.39
N LYS A 229 8.40 7.56 1.58
CA LYS A 229 9.48 8.54 1.79
C LYS A 229 10.85 7.89 1.53
N LEU A 230 11.81 8.69 1.11
CA LEU A 230 13.20 8.30 1.10
C LEU A 230 13.80 8.46 2.49
N SER A 231 14.52 7.45 2.95
CA SER A 231 15.29 7.49 4.20
C SER A 231 16.77 7.47 3.88
N THR A 232 17.55 8.29 4.57
CA THR A 232 19.00 8.28 4.43
C THR A 232 19.55 7.11 5.24
N LYS A 233 20.27 6.22 4.56
CA LYS A 233 20.98 5.08 5.14
C LYS A 233 22.48 5.27 4.95
N THR A 234 23.26 4.48 5.66
CA THR A 234 24.71 4.44 5.53
C THR A 234 25.07 2.97 5.30
N ASP A 235 25.85 2.69 4.26
CA ASP A 235 26.36 1.35 4.00
C ASP A 235 27.53 0.99 4.92
N ASP A 236 28.00 -0.24 4.83
CA ASP A 236 29.09 -0.76 5.66
C ASP A 236 30.42 -0.04 5.40
N GLU A 237 30.58 0.59 4.22
CA GLU A 237 31.73 1.37 3.85
C GLU A 237 31.65 2.84 4.30
N GLY A 238 30.51 3.24 4.87
CA GLY A 238 30.26 4.59 5.41
C GLY A 238 29.69 5.59 4.37
N TYR A 239 29.33 5.14 3.17
CA TYR A 239 28.69 5.99 2.18
C TYR A 239 27.19 6.17 2.51
N LYS A 240 26.75 7.42 2.40
CA LYS A 240 25.33 7.75 2.60
C LYS A 240 24.57 7.63 1.30
N TYR A 241 23.50 6.89 1.34
CA TYR A 241 22.54 6.78 0.25
C TYR A 241 21.11 7.00 0.78
N SER A 242 20.16 7.17 -0.11
CA SER A 242 18.75 7.33 0.26
C SER A 242 17.94 6.36 -0.55
N ASP A 243 17.07 5.62 0.13
CA ASP A 243 16.12 4.70 -0.49
C ASP A 243 14.77 4.72 0.22
N ALA A 244 13.81 4.04 -0.38
CA ALA A 244 12.46 3.89 0.13
C ALA A 244 12.21 2.51 0.76
N GLU A 245 13.24 1.72 1.03
CA GLU A 245 13.09 0.49 1.80
C GLU A 245 12.67 0.82 3.23
N ARG A 246 11.71 0.05 3.74
CA ARG A 246 11.15 0.13 5.09
C ARG A 246 11.51 -1.11 5.87
N ILE A 247 11.54 -1.00 7.17
CA ILE A 247 11.63 -2.14 8.07
C ILE A 247 10.25 -2.35 8.71
N PHE A 248 9.64 -3.48 8.40
CA PHE A 248 8.42 -3.91 9.07
C PHE A 248 8.78 -4.87 10.21
N TYR A 249 8.41 -4.51 11.42
CA TYR A 249 8.69 -5.30 12.63
C TYR A 249 7.41 -5.91 13.19
N CYS A 250 7.50 -7.15 13.67
CA CYS A 250 6.43 -7.82 14.38
C CYS A 250 6.89 -8.26 15.77
N ASP A 251 6.21 -7.74 16.79
CA ASP A 251 6.53 -7.97 18.21
C ASP A 251 6.24 -9.42 18.65
N GLU A 252 5.24 -10.10 18.04
CA GLU A 252 4.80 -11.43 18.43
C GLU A 252 5.92 -12.48 18.35
N TRP A 253 6.81 -12.33 17.39
CA TRP A 253 8.01 -13.21 17.24
C TRP A 253 9.31 -12.43 17.11
N SER A 254 9.29 -11.14 17.42
CA SER A 254 10.46 -10.26 17.50
C SER A 254 11.34 -10.23 16.25
N GLU A 255 10.72 -10.31 15.06
CA GLU A 255 11.43 -10.28 13.78
C GLU A 255 11.14 -9.01 12.99
N SER A 256 12.15 -8.59 12.22
CA SER A 256 12.09 -7.46 11.30
C SER A 256 12.18 -7.95 9.86
N TYR A 257 11.46 -7.30 8.95
CA TYR A 257 11.42 -7.65 7.55
C TYR A 257 11.69 -6.42 6.69
N PRO A 258 12.81 -6.38 5.94
CA PRO A 258 13.02 -5.35 4.95
C PRO A 258 11.96 -5.46 3.86
N CYS A 259 11.34 -4.34 3.53
CA CYS A 259 10.21 -4.32 2.61
C CYS A 259 10.04 -2.98 1.91
N TYR A 260 9.24 -2.96 0.87
CA TYR A 260 8.74 -1.73 0.27
C TYR A 260 7.25 -1.79 0.00
N TYR A 261 6.63 -0.62 -0.13
CA TYR A 261 5.21 -0.49 -0.43
C TYR A 261 4.92 -0.87 -1.89
N LYS A 262 3.94 -1.75 -2.11
CA LYS A 262 3.48 -2.16 -3.44
C LYS A 262 2.11 -1.60 -3.80
N SER A 263 1.11 -1.87 -2.98
CA SER A 263 -0.26 -1.49 -3.30
C SER A 263 -1.17 -1.47 -2.07
N CYS A 264 -2.33 -0.84 -2.23
CA CYS A 264 -3.39 -0.84 -1.24
C CYS A 264 -4.75 -1.02 -1.93
N LYS A 265 -5.59 -1.84 -1.33
CA LYS A 265 -6.96 -2.09 -1.77
C LYS A 265 -7.92 -1.82 -0.62
N THR A 266 -9.00 -1.09 -0.88
CA THR A 266 -10.11 -1.00 0.08
C THR A 266 -10.93 -2.28 0.04
N ASP A 267 -11.17 -2.86 1.21
CA ASP A 267 -12.04 -4.02 1.38
C ASP A 267 -13.42 -3.58 1.86
N ASP A 268 -13.51 -2.67 2.82
CA ASP A 268 -14.76 -2.04 3.25
C ASP A 268 -14.54 -0.59 3.70
N PHE A 269 -15.56 0.23 3.58
CA PHE A 269 -15.53 1.62 4.03
C PHE A 269 -16.89 2.06 4.58
N ASN A 270 -16.92 2.42 5.85
CA ASN A 270 -18.11 2.88 6.53
C ASN A 270 -17.86 4.25 7.22
N PRO A 271 -18.50 5.33 6.76
CA PRO A 271 -18.38 6.66 7.36
C PRO A 271 -19.40 6.95 8.45
N LEU A 272 -20.26 5.98 8.85
CA LEU A 272 -21.34 6.21 9.80
C LEU A 272 -20.91 5.91 11.24
N GLY A 273 -21.08 6.89 12.13
CA GLY A 273 -20.72 6.73 13.54
C GLY A 273 -19.23 6.73 13.85
N GLY A 274 -18.47 7.45 13.04
CA GLY A 274 -17.02 7.42 12.94
C GLY A 274 -16.58 6.70 11.68
N ILE A 275 -15.35 6.93 11.27
CA ILE A 275 -14.82 6.38 10.01
C ILE A 275 -14.17 5.03 10.31
N TRP A 276 -14.55 4.03 9.53
CA TRP A 276 -14.01 2.70 9.52
C TRP A 276 -13.58 2.38 8.10
N TRP A 277 -12.30 2.12 7.90
CA TRP A 277 -11.73 1.77 6.62
C TRP A 277 -10.94 0.47 6.77
N GLU A 278 -11.52 -0.62 6.26
CA GLU A 278 -10.83 -1.89 6.11
C GLU A 278 -10.12 -1.90 4.77
N PHE A 279 -8.83 -2.24 4.80
CA PHE A 279 -8.00 -2.28 3.61
C PHE A 279 -6.92 -3.34 3.71
N THR A 280 -6.52 -3.81 2.56
CA THR A 280 -5.37 -4.69 2.41
C THR A 280 -4.18 -3.88 1.92
N LEU A 281 -3.14 -3.79 2.74
CA LEU A 281 -1.87 -3.17 2.42
C LEU A 281 -0.90 -4.26 1.97
N THR A 282 -0.40 -4.17 0.73
CA THR A 282 0.59 -5.13 0.21
C THR A 282 1.98 -4.54 0.30
N LEU A 283 2.84 -5.21 1.07
CA LEU A 283 4.28 -4.96 1.13
C LEU A 283 5.01 -6.09 0.40
N VAL A 284 6.11 -5.77 -0.24
CA VAL A 284 7.04 -6.77 -0.79
C VAL A 284 8.17 -6.93 0.19
N PHE A 285 8.29 -8.10 0.79
CA PHE A 285 9.48 -8.45 1.60
C PHE A 285 10.61 -8.78 0.63
N THR A 286 11.68 -8.00 0.71
CA THR A 286 12.82 -8.08 -0.22
C THR A 286 13.70 -9.28 0.07
N CYS A 287 13.77 -9.68 1.34
CA CYS A 287 14.49 -10.85 1.80
C CYS A 287 13.59 -11.71 2.71
N PHE A 288 13.71 -13.03 2.62
CA PHE A 288 12.95 -13.95 3.48
C PHE A 288 13.69 -14.27 4.79
N ARG A 289 15.00 -14.35 4.73
CA ARG A 289 15.84 -14.52 5.91
C ARG A 289 16.49 -13.19 6.19
N LEU A 290 16.31 -12.69 7.39
CA LEU A 290 17.24 -11.73 7.93
C LEU A 290 18.60 -12.45 8.00
N GLU A 291 19.66 -11.72 7.74
CA GLU A 291 21.01 -12.24 7.98
C GLU A 291 21.00 -12.92 9.34
N GLU A 292 21.51 -14.14 9.38
CA GLU A 292 21.69 -14.89 10.61
C GLU A 292 22.37 -13.91 11.57
N THR A 293 21.67 -13.49 12.60
CA THR A 293 22.32 -12.76 13.70
C THR A 293 23.29 -13.77 14.25
N ASP A 294 24.58 -13.61 13.95
CA ASP A 294 25.64 -14.41 14.52
C ASP A 294 25.50 -14.35 16.04
N TYR A 295 24.99 -15.42 16.65
CA TYR A 295 24.92 -15.54 18.10
C TYR A 295 26.34 -15.78 18.61
N LEU A 296 27.10 -14.68 18.71
CA LEU A 296 28.46 -14.75 19.19
C LEU A 296 28.46 -15.03 20.68
N LEU A 297 29.24 -15.99 21.08
CA LEU A 297 29.42 -16.29 22.49
C LEU A 297 30.13 -15.11 23.18
N ALA A 298 29.46 -14.51 24.18
CA ALA A 298 30.03 -13.45 24.97
C ALA A 298 30.17 -13.85 26.45
N SER A 299 31.16 -13.30 27.13
CA SER A 299 31.32 -13.43 28.57
C SER A 299 30.22 -12.66 29.30
N GLU A 300 30.02 -12.93 30.59
CA GLU A 300 29.07 -12.20 31.47
C GLU A 300 29.32 -10.68 31.53
N VAL A 301 30.51 -10.24 31.14
CA VAL A 301 30.89 -8.80 31.07
C VAL A 301 30.75 -8.23 29.66
N GLY A 302 30.21 -9.01 28.70
CA GLY A 302 29.94 -8.54 27.34
C GLY A 302 31.13 -8.57 26.38
N GLU A 303 32.25 -9.25 26.76
CA GLU A 303 33.38 -9.47 25.85
C GLU A 303 33.12 -10.72 25.01
N PHE A 304 33.27 -10.60 23.67
CA PHE A 304 33.15 -11.75 22.76
C PHE A 304 34.25 -12.76 23.00
N ILE A 305 33.88 -14.06 23.04
CA ILE A 305 34.83 -15.15 23.16
C ILE A 305 35.32 -15.50 21.75
N ILE A 306 36.62 -15.44 21.57
CA ILE A 306 37.31 -15.76 20.32
C ILE A 306 38.06 -17.09 20.44
N THR A 307 38.39 -17.67 19.29
CA THR A 307 39.23 -18.89 19.25
C THR A 307 40.62 -18.63 19.81
N GLU A 308 41.34 -19.68 20.25
CA GLU A 308 42.67 -19.56 20.84
C GLU A 308 43.69 -18.85 19.95
N ASP A 309 43.49 -18.93 18.61
CA ASP A 309 44.33 -18.24 17.61
C ASP A 309 43.97 -16.76 17.47
N GLY A 310 42.82 -16.33 18.01
CA GLY A 310 42.39 -14.94 17.98
C GLY A 310 41.81 -14.49 16.62
N GLU A 311 41.59 -15.42 15.69
CA GLU A 311 41.17 -15.11 14.33
C GLU A 311 39.66 -15.18 14.12
N PHE A 312 38.91 -15.93 14.94
CA PHE A 312 37.48 -16.13 14.76
C PHE A 312 36.69 -15.92 16.07
N TYR A 313 35.49 -15.40 15.96
CA TYR A 313 34.49 -15.41 17.02
C TYR A 313 33.86 -16.81 17.13
N ILE A 314 33.50 -17.22 18.33
CA ILE A 314 32.74 -18.47 18.51
C ILE A 314 31.28 -18.18 18.27
N ASP A 315 30.76 -18.76 17.19
CA ASP A 315 29.34 -18.72 16.82
C ASP A 315 28.61 -19.89 17.50
N LEU A 316 27.36 -19.64 17.92
CA LEU A 316 26.49 -20.64 18.57
C LEU A 316 25.45 -21.23 17.62
N ASN A 317 25.48 -20.90 16.32
CA ASN A 317 24.57 -21.47 15.32
C ASN A 317 24.91 -22.89 14.94
#